data_4c58fa1cb328bf3bfc0bd07e16c1b59c
#
_entry.id   4c58fa1cb328bf3bfc0bd07e16c1b59c
#
_cell.length_a   1.000
_cell.length_b   1.000
_cell.length_c   1.000
_cell.angle_alpha   90.00
_cell.angle_beta   90.00
_cell.angle_gamma   90.00
#
_symmetry.space_group_name_H-M   'P 1'
#
loop_
_entity.id
_entity.type
_entity.pdbx_description
1 polymer ?
#
loop_
_entity_poly.entity_id
_entity_poly.type
_entity_poly.pdbx_seq_one_letter_code
_entity_poly.pdbx_strand_id
1 'polypeptide(L)'
;VLADHSNHSVVVVGHVDHGKSSLLGRLLIDTDSVPQDKLNKVKSQCEARAVRFEPAFIFDALKEEQEQGISIDTTRVHYRYGGDRFVLIDAPGHIEFLKNMTTGASLARVGLLVIDTSQGIRSQTLRHLRVLKLLGITEVIVAINKIDLDGYKDSTFTAIAEEIRKLLEDMNLACAACIPISALNGDNIVKVSSQTSWYYGNSLLECVLETCRKHAVASEQNAIDDGVLRIILQDVYKFDERRRYYAGLVQKGVVKVGDKIFFSPSGKQSVVKSIDHCGVELQQAGVGRAIALQLTEEVFVERGELISGVKNAPTVDTEIKVELVWFGNVAFDPEKTYLLKVGTAEVECQLVIDKHSVVDSDASTRDGDSVANGSFVEATIKTKKPIAFDTASGVNKFVLCDRYQTLAACVAKAHTRKSFEQPKTQMQGTRDPHPESRDVWQNRNGHKGTVLWFTGLPGAGKSTLARSLEKTLFANKNHVVVLDADDIRLGLCADLTFSKEARTENIRRLAHLARLFLQKGFIVVVACISPYEEDRAIAKQIIGDDFHEVFVFCP
;
A
#
# COMPACT_ATOMS: atom_id res chain seq x y z
N VAL A 1 13.62 10.21 26.92
CA VAL A 1 14.31 10.20 25.64
C VAL A 1 14.59 8.73 25.33
N LEU A 2 13.67 8.05 24.66
CA LEU A 2 13.93 6.72 24.10
C LEU A 2 14.85 6.93 22.90
N ALA A 3 16.08 6.45 22.99
CA ALA A 3 17.01 6.44 21.89
C ALA A 3 16.32 5.80 20.68
N ASP A 4 16.31 6.51 19.56
CA ASP A 4 15.71 6.07 18.30
C ASP A 4 16.54 4.90 17.76
N HIS A 5 16.19 3.67 18.15
CA HIS A 5 16.85 2.48 17.64
C HIS A 5 16.35 2.24 16.21
N SER A 6 17.25 2.36 15.24
CA SER A 6 16.91 2.05 13.85
C SER A 6 16.58 0.57 13.71
N ASN A 7 15.42 0.28 13.10
CA ASN A 7 15.03 -1.08 12.77
C ASN A 7 15.52 -1.39 11.35
N HIS A 8 16.41 -2.37 11.23
CA HIS A 8 16.97 -2.82 9.97
C HIS A 8 16.35 -4.14 9.56
N SER A 9 15.89 -4.24 8.31
CA SER A 9 15.32 -5.48 7.76
C SER A 9 16.21 -6.02 6.67
N VAL A 10 16.57 -7.31 6.76
CA VAL A 10 17.42 -8.03 5.80
C VAL A 10 16.69 -9.29 5.34
N VAL A 11 16.60 -9.49 4.04
CA VAL A 11 15.98 -10.68 3.44
C VAL A 11 17.04 -11.73 3.22
N VAL A 12 16.84 -12.93 3.78
CA VAL A 12 17.77 -14.06 3.63
C VAL A 12 17.23 -15.03 2.59
N VAL A 13 18.00 -15.29 1.55
CA VAL A 13 17.66 -16.21 0.45
C VAL A 13 18.78 -17.21 0.20
N GLY A 14 18.45 -18.32 -0.42
CA GLY A 14 19.40 -19.39 -0.77
C GLY A 14 18.67 -20.71 -0.91
N HIS A 15 19.30 -21.70 -1.56
CA HIS A 15 18.69 -23.02 -1.75
C HIS A 15 18.45 -23.74 -0.41
N VAL A 16 17.54 -24.71 -0.41
CA VAL A 16 17.44 -25.71 0.67
C VAL A 16 18.83 -26.36 0.83
N ASP A 17 19.23 -26.65 2.05
CA ASP A 17 20.53 -27.24 2.40
C ASP A 17 21.79 -26.34 2.22
N HIS A 18 21.67 -25.11 1.74
CA HIS A 18 22.79 -24.17 1.72
C HIS A 18 23.14 -23.63 3.12
N GLY A 19 22.40 -24.04 4.16
CA GLY A 19 22.69 -23.74 5.56
C GLY A 19 22.12 -22.39 6.05
N LYS A 20 21.01 -21.90 5.47
CA LYS A 20 20.32 -20.69 5.96
C LYS A 20 19.90 -20.81 7.44
N SER A 21 19.20 -21.88 7.81
CA SER A 21 18.77 -22.11 9.20
C SER A 21 19.94 -22.22 10.15
N SER A 22 21.03 -22.86 9.72
CA SER A 22 22.28 -22.94 10.49
C SER A 22 22.92 -21.57 10.68
N LEU A 23 22.94 -20.73 9.65
CA LEU A 23 23.45 -19.35 9.71
C LEU A 23 22.61 -18.49 10.65
N LEU A 24 21.28 -18.55 10.51
CA LEU A 24 20.36 -17.80 11.37
C LEU A 24 20.46 -18.23 12.82
N GLY A 25 20.46 -19.54 13.08
CA GLY A 25 20.67 -20.08 14.42
C GLY A 25 22.03 -19.70 15.01
N ARG A 26 23.08 -19.68 14.21
CA ARG A 26 24.43 -19.27 14.62
C ARG A 26 24.51 -17.79 14.97
N LEU A 27 23.95 -16.92 14.15
CA LEU A 27 23.84 -15.49 14.44
C LEU A 27 23.12 -15.23 15.76
N LEU A 28 22.01 -15.94 16.01
CA LEU A 28 21.24 -15.79 17.26
C LEU A 28 22.04 -16.24 18.50
N ILE A 29 22.82 -17.31 18.36
CA ILE A 29 23.68 -17.81 19.45
C ILE A 29 24.82 -16.81 19.72
N ASP A 30 25.54 -16.40 18.69
CA ASP A 30 26.75 -15.59 18.84
C ASP A 30 26.45 -14.13 19.17
N THR A 31 25.20 -13.66 19.01
CA THR A 31 24.71 -12.34 19.43
C THR A 31 23.98 -12.36 20.77
N ASP A 32 24.03 -13.48 21.53
CA ASP A 32 23.32 -13.66 22.80
C ASP A 32 21.81 -13.34 22.74
N SER A 33 21.21 -13.54 21.55
CA SER A 33 19.79 -13.25 21.30
C SER A 33 18.87 -14.42 21.70
N VAL A 34 19.43 -15.54 22.12
CA VAL A 34 18.71 -16.73 22.62
C VAL A 34 18.87 -16.84 24.12
N PRO A 35 17.78 -17.01 24.91
CA PRO A 35 17.87 -17.28 26.33
C PRO A 35 18.71 -18.56 26.63
N GLN A 36 19.61 -18.48 27.60
CA GLN A 36 20.53 -19.58 27.94
C GLN A 36 19.80 -20.88 28.31
N ASP A 37 18.66 -20.77 29.02
CA ASP A 37 17.85 -21.95 29.39
C ASP A 37 17.37 -22.70 28.16
N LYS A 38 17.00 -21.95 27.10
CA LYS A 38 16.55 -22.52 25.83
C LYS A 38 17.70 -23.20 25.09
N LEU A 39 18.84 -22.53 25.01
CA LEU A 39 20.06 -23.11 24.41
C LEU A 39 20.45 -24.41 25.09
N ASN A 40 20.43 -24.45 26.44
CA ASN A 40 20.74 -25.61 27.22
C ASN A 40 19.72 -26.73 26.99
N LYS A 41 18.41 -26.41 26.92
CA LYS A 41 17.35 -27.38 26.63
C LYS A 41 17.55 -28.08 25.29
N VAL A 42 17.82 -27.31 24.22
CA VAL A 42 18.07 -27.90 22.89
C VAL A 42 19.33 -28.73 22.86
N LYS A 43 20.42 -28.29 23.50
CA LYS A 43 21.65 -29.09 23.64
C LYS A 43 21.40 -30.41 24.36
N SER A 44 20.70 -30.40 25.50
CA SER A 44 20.36 -31.61 26.24
C SER A 44 19.46 -32.58 25.44
N GLN A 45 18.54 -32.04 24.61
CA GLN A 45 17.74 -32.88 23.72
C GLN A 45 18.58 -33.53 22.61
N CYS A 46 19.57 -32.82 22.07
CA CYS A 46 20.50 -33.40 21.11
C CYS A 46 21.34 -34.52 21.74
N GLU A 47 21.86 -34.30 22.94
CA GLU A 47 22.62 -35.31 23.71
C GLU A 47 21.77 -36.56 24.00
N ALA A 48 20.53 -36.37 24.46
CA ALA A 48 19.60 -37.46 24.73
C ALA A 48 19.26 -38.30 23.49
N ARG A 49 19.30 -37.68 22.31
CA ARG A 49 19.04 -38.34 21.00
C ARG A 49 20.33 -38.83 20.31
N ALA A 50 21.49 -38.66 20.93
CA ALA A 50 22.80 -38.95 20.35
C ALA A 50 23.03 -38.28 18.98
N VAL A 51 22.48 -37.09 18.80
CA VAL A 51 22.62 -36.26 17.58
C VAL A 51 23.60 -35.14 17.88
N ARG A 52 24.52 -34.86 16.95
CA ARG A 52 25.42 -33.70 17.07
C ARG A 52 24.62 -32.42 17.08
N PHE A 53 24.91 -31.51 18.01
CA PHE A 53 24.28 -30.21 18.06
C PHE A 53 24.62 -29.39 16.79
N GLU A 54 23.58 -28.84 16.15
CA GLU A 54 23.69 -27.92 15.03
C GLU A 54 22.95 -26.64 15.35
N PRO A 55 23.47 -25.44 14.94
CA PRO A 55 22.79 -24.15 15.16
C PRO A 55 21.38 -24.08 14.56
N ALA A 56 21.11 -24.84 13.50
CA ALA A 56 19.79 -24.95 12.87
C ALA A 56 18.69 -25.35 13.87
N PHE A 57 19.00 -26.26 14.81
CA PHE A 57 18.02 -26.74 15.79
C PHE A 57 17.50 -25.64 16.72
N ILE A 58 18.31 -24.62 16.99
CA ILE A 58 17.85 -23.43 17.74
C ILE A 58 16.84 -22.63 16.93
N PHE A 59 17.12 -22.44 15.66
CA PHE A 59 16.23 -21.72 14.76
C PHE A 59 14.89 -22.45 14.57
N ASP A 60 14.94 -23.75 14.35
CA ASP A 60 13.76 -24.60 14.18
C ASP A 60 12.90 -24.65 15.45
N ALA A 61 13.52 -24.78 16.63
CA ALA A 61 12.82 -24.75 17.92
C ALA A 61 12.15 -23.38 18.19
N LEU A 62 12.77 -22.28 17.77
CA LEU A 62 12.15 -20.94 17.83
C LEU A 62 10.95 -20.83 16.90
N LYS A 63 11.06 -21.39 15.71
CA LYS A 63 10.01 -21.41 14.71
C LYS A 63 8.79 -22.22 15.18
N GLU A 64 9.00 -23.42 15.70
CA GLU A 64 7.92 -24.27 16.24
C GLU A 64 7.15 -23.60 17.40
N GLU A 65 7.85 -22.88 18.30
CA GLU A 65 7.18 -22.14 19.38
C GLU A 65 6.37 -20.95 18.86
N GLN A 66 6.82 -20.28 17.83
CA GLN A 66 6.07 -19.20 17.18
C GLN A 66 4.82 -19.73 16.47
N GLU A 67 4.89 -20.91 15.84
CA GLU A 67 3.75 -21.56 15.18
C GLU A 67 2.67 -22.03 16.18
N GLN A 68 3.05 -22.42 17.40
CA GLN A 68 2.12 -22.80 18.46
C GLN A 68 1.47 -21.62 19.18
N GLY A 69 2.00 -20.42 19.08
CA GLY A 69 1.54 -19.17 19.69
C GLY A 69 0.88 -18.21 18.74
N ILE A 70 -0.27 -18.56 18.12
CA ILE A 70 -1.26 -17.63 17.46
C ILE A 70 -0.68 -16.47 16.62
N SER A 71 0.52 -16.58 16.08
CA SER A 71 1.07 -15.55 15.19
C SER A 71 1.57 -16.19 13.90
N ILE A 72 0.85 -15.93 12.82
CA ILE A 72 1.07 -16.47 11.46
C ILE A 72 2.34 -15.92 10.78
N ASP A 73 3.24 -15.26 11.50
CA ASP A 73 4.43 -14.60 10.94
C ASP A 73 5.72 -15.35 11.31
N THR A 74 5.81 -16.60 10.86
CA THR A 74 6.88 -17.56 11.18
C THR A 74 8.22 -17.30 10.49
N THR A 75 8.35 -16.23 9.70
CA THR A 75 9.52 -15.97 8.86
C THR A 75 10.42 -14.85 9.37
N ARG A 76 10.14 -14.25 10.53
CA ARG A 76 10.87 -13.10 11.06
C ARG A 76 11.67 -13.44 12.31
N VAL A 77 12.96 -13.22 12.27
CA VAL A 77 13.86 -13.38 13.41
C VAL A 77 14.37 -12.02 13.86
N HIS A 78 14.09 -11.69 15.11
CA HIS A 78 14.52 -10.43 15.71
C HIS A 78 15.79 -10.65 16.52
N TYR A 79 16.82 -9.84 16.30
CA TYR A 79 17.99 -9.81 17.14
C TYR A 79 18.48 -8.36 17.36
N ARG A 80 19.34 -8.21 18.39
CA ARG A 80 19.93 -6.92 18.73
C ARG A 80 21.45 -7.04 18.71
N TYR A 81 22.10 -6.07 18.09
CA TYR A 81 23.54 -6.00 18.10
C TYR A 81 24.02 -4.55 17.97
N GLY A 82 25.02 -4.15 18.77
CA GLY A 82 25.62 -2.81 18.70
C GLY A 82 24.64 -1.64 18.95
N GLY A 83 23.51 -1.92 19.64
CA GLY A 83 22.45 -0.91 19.90
C GLY A 83 21.36 -0.87 18.82
N ASP A 84 21.56 -1.51 17.67
CA ASP A 84 20.56 -1.58 16.59
C ASP A 84 19.67 -2.82 16.71
N ARG A 85 18.47 -2.74 16.13
CA ARG A 85 17.53 -3.86 16.02
C ARG A 85 17.50 -4.37 14.60
N PHE A 86 17.64 -5.68 14.44
CA PHE A 86 17.59 -6.34 13.14
C PHE A 86 16.42 -7.29 13.06
N VAL A 87 15.80 -7.31 11.89
CA VAL A 87 14.78 -8.28 11.51
C VAL A 87 15.32 -9.05 10.32
N LEU A 88 15.73 -10.29 10.54
CA LEU A 88 16.06 -11.20 9.45
C LEU A 88 14.78 -11.86 8.97
N ILE A 89 14.51 -11.75 7.69
CA ILE A 89 13.32 -12.30 7.06
C ILE A 89 13.79 -13.52 6.29
N ASP A 90 13.56 -14.71 6.85
CA ASP A 90 13.80 -15.96 6.13
C ASP A 90 12.77 -16.09 5.02
N ALA A 91 13.23 -16.34 3.80
CA ALA A 91 12.38 -16.54 2.63
C ALA A 91 12.40 -18.01 2.17
N PRO A 92 11.91 -18.97 3.00
CA PRO A 92 11.72 -20.33 2.56
C PRO A 92 10.43 -20.41 1.75
N GLY A 93 10.52 -20.71 0.49
CA GLY A 93 9.34 -20.82 -0.36
C GLY A 93 8.65 -19.47 -0.58
N HIS A 94 8.98 -18.82 -1.63
CA HIS A 94 8.61 -17.51 -2.19
C HIS A 94 7.20 -16.98 -1.91
N ILE A 95 6.22 -17.83 -1.60
CA ILE A 95 4.79 -17.50 -1.50
C ILE A 95 4.46 -16.78 -0.18
N GLU A 96 4.99 -17.21 0.95
CA GLU A 96 4.66 -16.62 2.26
C GLU A 96 5.31 -15.25 2.44
N PHE A 97 6.54 -15.10 1.94
CA PHE A 97 7.23 -13.82 1.92
C PHE A 97 6.45 -12.75 1.14
N LEU A 98 5.78 -13.14 0.08
CA LEU A 98 5.03 -12.25 -0.81
C LEU A 98 3.71 -11.78 -0.20
N LYS A 99 3.08 -12.58 0.69
CA LYS A 99 1.91 -12.12 1.46
C LYS A 99 2.24 -10.89 2.31
N ASN A 100 3.46 -10.82 2.81
CA ASN A 100 3.92 -9.71 3.66
C ASN A 100 4.40 -8.48 2.88
N MET A 101 4.57 -8.58 1.55
CA MET A 101 4.94 -7.44 0.70
C MET A 101 3.90 -6.32 0.70
N THR A 102 2.61 -6.67 0.77
CA THR A 102 1.51 -5.70 0.69
C THR A 102 1.33 -4.89 1.97
N THR A 103 1.77 -5.39 3.11
CA THR A 103 1.58 -4.73 4.40
C THR A 103 2.63 -3.66 4.71
N GLY A 104 3.50 -3.31 3.73
CA GLY A 104 4.57 -2.32 3.93
C GLY A 104 5.69 -2.79 4.86
N ALA A 105 5.62 -4.04 5.35
CA ALA A 105 6.57 -4.58 6.31
C ALA A 105 7.93 -4.96 5.72
N SER A 106 8.11 -4.91 4.39
CA SER A 106 9.42 -5.13 3.77
C SER A 106 10.01 -3.83 3.23
N LEU A 107 10.41 -2.96 4.13
CA LEU A 107 11.35 -1.86 3.84
C LEU A 107 12.79 -2.37 3.69
N ALA A 108 13.00 -3.69 3.63
CA ALA A 108 14.30 -4.28 3.43
C ALA A 108 14.87 -3.86 2.07
N ARG A 109 16.04 -3.26 2.08
CA ARG A 109 16.82 -2.88 0.89
C ARG A 109 18.04 -3.75 0.70
N VAL A 110 18.34 -4.60 1.68
CA VAL A 110 19.51 -5.48 1.73
C VAL A 110 19.07 -6.92 1.64
N GLY A 111 19.67 -7.67 0.70
CA GLY A 111 19.51 -9.10 0.57
C GLY A 111 20.76 -9.84 1.08
N LEU A 112 20.57 -10.94 1.77
CA LEU A 112 21.63 -11.88 2.16
C LEU A 112 21.43 -13.17 1.37
N LEU A 113 22.30 -13.43 0.41
CA LEU A 113 22.29 -14.64 -0.40
C LEU A 113 23.26 -15.67 0.19
N VAL A 114 22.77 -16.87 0.52
CA VAL A 114 23.59 -17.96 1.03
C VAL A 114 23.85 -19.00 -0.08
N ILE A 115 25.11 -19.27 -0.37
CA ILE A 115 25.57 -20.25 -1.38
C ILE A 115 26.44 -21.30 -0.71
N ASP A 116 26.23 -22.56 -1.03
CA ASP A 116 27.08 -23.67 -0.60
C ASP A 116 28.30 -23.80 -1.52
N THR A 117 29.51 -23.83 -0.94
CA THR A 117 30.76 -24.00 -1.70
C THR A 117 30.80 -25.25 -2.57
N SER A 118 30.16 -26.35 -2.13
CA SER A 118 30.14 -27.60 -2.88
C SER A 118 29.18 -27.62 -4.06
N GLN A 119 28.12 -26.79 -4.01
CA GLN A 119 27.07 -26.76 -5.02
C GLN A 119 27.19 -25.57 -5.98
N GLY A 120 27.83 -24.48 -5.55
CA GLY A 120 27.98 -23.26 -6.33
C GLY A 120 26.64 -22.59 -6.72
N ILE A 121 26.63 -21.90 -7.84
CA ILE A 121 25.44 -21.20 -8.37
C ILE A 121 24.52 -22.20 -9.08
N ARG A 122 23.24 -22.18 -8.73
CA ARG A 122 22.19 -23.06 -9.27
C ARG A 122 21.06 -22.23 -9.87
N SER A 123 20.20 -22.88 -10.66
CA SER A 123 18.99 -22.24 -11.23
C SER A 123 18.11 -21.57 -10.17
N GLN A 124 18.03 -22.16 -8.97
CA GLN A 124 17.32 -21.54 -7.85
C GLN A 124 18.01 -20.26 -7.35
N THR A 125 19.32 -20.13 -7.45
CA THR A 125 20.04 -18.89 -7.13
C THR A 125 19.55 -17.74 -8.02
N LEU A 126 19.41 -17.99 -9.33
CA LEU A 126 18.84 -17.03 -10.28
C LEU A 126 17.41 -16.63 -9.95
N ARG A 127 16.57 -17.61 -9.59
CA ARG A 127 15.20 -17.34 -9.15
C ARG A 127 15.19 -16.45 -7.92
N HIS A 128 16.00 -16.74 -6.92
CA HIS A 128 16.12 -15.92 -5.71
C HIS A 128 16.56 -14.48 -6.02
N LEU A 129 17.57 -14.31 -6.88
CA LEU A 129 18.05 -12.98 -7.26
C LEU A 129 16.98 -12.18 -8.02
N ARG A 130 16.23 -12.81 -8.93
CA ARG A 130 15.11 -12.15 -9.61
C ARG A 130 14.00 -11.74 -8.64
N VAL A 131 13.72 -12.56 -7.63
CA VAL A 131 12.78 -12.22 -6.57
C VAL A 131 13.30 -11.05 -5.75
N LEU A 132 14.57 -11.04 -5.34
CA LEU A 132 15.17 -9.90 -4.63
C LEU A 132 15.05 -8.61 -5.43
N LYS A 133 15.36 -8.66 -6.73
CA LYS A 133 15.20 -7.51 -7.63
C LYS A 133 13.76 -7.03 -7.71
N LEU A 134 12.80 -7.95 -7.88
CA LEU A 134 11.38 -7.64 -7.90
C LEU A 134 10.93 -6.98 -6.58
N LEU A 135 11.49 -7.42 -5.46
CA LEU A 135 11.22 -6.86 -4.14
C LEU A 135 11.82 -5.44 -3.95
N GLY A 136 12.62 -4.98 -4.92
CA GLY A 136 13.30 -3.69 -4.84
C GLY A 136 14.54 -3.72 -3.92
N ILE A 137 15.07 -4.91 -3.66
CA ILE A 137 16.39 -5.06 -3.05
C ILE A 137 17.42 -4.55 -4.06
N THR A 138 18.27 -3.62 -3.62
CA THR A 138 19.25 -2.98 -4.49
C THR A 138 20.67 -3.45 -4.22
N GLU A 139 20.92 -3.99 -3.05
CA GLU A 139 22.24 -4.39 -2.58
C GLU A 139 22.19 -5.79 -1.95
N VAL A 140 23.11 -6.66 -2.37
CA VAL A 140 23.17 -8.07 -1.95
C VAL A 140 24.50 -8.37 -1.30
N ILE A 141 24.45 -8.94 -0.09
CA ILE A 141 25.58 -9.55 0.60
C ILE A 141 25.55 -11.04 0.27
N VAL A 142 26.69 -11.60 -0.16
CA VAL A 142 26.80 -13.01 -0.52
C VAL A 142 27.61 -13.74 0.52
N ALA A 143 26.98 -14.69 1.22
CA ALA A 143 27.63 -15.59 2.17
C ALA A 143 27.92 -16.93 1.49
N ILE A 144 29.19 -17.20 1.20
CA ILE A 144 29.64 -18.46 0.62
C ILE A 144 29.92 -19.40 1.80
N ASN A 145 28.95 -20.27 2.05
CA ASN A 145 28.89 -21.12 3.25
C ASN A 145 29.52 -22.49 3.04
N LYS A 146 29.80 -23.17 4.15
CA LYS A 146 30.41 -24.50 4.24
C LYS A 146 31.86 -24.55 3.71
N ILE A 147 32.58 -23.42 3.86
CA ILE A 147 33.98 -23.34 3.45
C ILE A 147 34.89 -24.33 4.22
N ASP A 148 34.44 -24.76 5.40
CA ASP A 148 35.07 -25.80 6.20
C ASP A 148 35.12 -27.17 5.51
N LEU A 149 34.10 -27.53 4.74
CA LEU A 149 34.04 -28.79 3.98
C LEU A 149 35.04 -28.81 2.81
N ASP A 150 35.43 -27.64 2.28
CA ASP A 150 36.43 -27.52 1.24
C ASP A 150 37.84 -27.23 1.78
N GLY A 151 38.04 -27.30 3.09
CA GLY A 151 39.32 -27.08 3.76
C GLY A 151 39.79 -25.63 3.69
N TYR A 152 38.87 -24.66 3.68
CA TYR A 152 39.13 -23.21 3.69
C TYR A 152 39.94 -22.71 2.49
N LYS A 153 39.72 -23.28 1.31
CA LYS A 153 40.50 -22.93 0.10
C LYS A 153 40.06 -21.59 -0.49
N ASP A 154 41.04 -20.70 -0.72
CA ASP A 154 40.84 -19.41 -1.39
C ASP A 154 40.35 -19.58 -2.82
N SER A 155 40.89 -20.54 -3.58
CA SER A 155 40.58 -20.73 -5.00
C SER A 155 39.10 -21.02 -5.27
N THR A 156 38.46 -21.84 -4.42
CA THR A 156 37.03 -22.17 -4.55
C THR A 156 36.18 -20.97 -4.23
N PHE A 157 36.50 -20.24 -3.16
CA PHE A 157 35.83 -19.01 -2.82
C PHE A 157 35.90 -17.97 -3.92
N THR A 158 37.12 -17.70 -4.44
CA THR A 158 37.35 -16.70 -5.48
C THR A 158 36.57 -17.01 -6.75
N ALA A 159 36.58 -18.27 -7.22
CA ALA A 159 35.83 -18.67 -8.40
C ALA A 159 34.30 -18.41 -8.27
N ILE A 160 33.69 -18.81 -7.14
CA ILE A 160 32.27 -18.58 -6.88
C ILE A 160 31.98 -17.07 -6.73
N ALA A 161 32.87 -16.34 -6.06
CA ALA A 161 32.71 -14.90 -5.84
C ALA A 161 32.76 -14.10 -7.14
N GLU A 162 33.63 -14.47 -8.09
CA GLU A 162 33.70 -13.85 -9.42
C GLU A 162 32.45 -14.14 -10.24
N GLU A 163 32.00 -15.39 -10.27
CA GLU A 163 30.81 -15.80 -11.01
C GLU A 163 29.56 -15.09 -10.49
N ILE A 164 29.37 -15.02 -9.17
CA ILE A 164 28.19 -14.37 -8.59
C ILE A 164 28.22 -12.85 -8.75
N ARG A 165 29.39 -12.20 -8.68
CA ARG A 165 29.51 -10.75 -8.93
C ARG A 165 29.07 -10.40 -10.35
N LYS A 166 29.55 -11.16 -11.35
CA LYS A 166 29.14 -10.98 -12.74
C LYS A 166 27.64 -11.13 -12.91
N LEU A 167 27.06 -12.17 -12.30
CA LEU A 167 25.62 -12.41 -12.35
C LEU A 167 24.81 -11.28 -11.70
N LEU A 168 25.25 -10.75 -10.57
CA LEU A 168 24.62 -9.60 -9.92
C LEU A 168 24.71 -8.33 -10.78
N GLU A 169 25.84 -8.10 -11.43
CA GLU A 169 26.03 -6.97 -12.36
C GLU A 169 25.08 -7.08 -13.57
N ASP A 170 24.99 -8.24 -14.21
CA ASP A 170 24.06 -8.53 -15.31
C ASP A 170 22.59 -8.26 -14.91
N MET A 171 22.26 -8.46 -13.64
CA MET A 171 20.94 -8.21 -13.09
C MET A 171 20.73 -6.79 -12.55
N ASN A 172 21.73 -5.89 -12.65
CA ASN A 172 21.74 -4.55 -12.03
C ASN A 172 21.48 -4.60 -10.51
N LEU A 173 22.09 -5.54 -9.80
CA LEU A 173 22.11 -5.65 -8.35
C LEU A 173 23.55 -5.35 -7.87
N ALA A 174 23.68 -4.47 -6.86
CA ALA A 174 25.00 -4.19 -6.29
C ALA A 174 25.43 -5.33 -5.36
N CYS A 175 26.66 -5.82 -5.54
CA CYS A 175 27.30 -6.74 -4.62
C CYS A 175 27.97 -5.94 -3.49
N ALA A 176 27.40 -5.95 -2.27
CA ALA A 176 27.99 -5.26 -1.13
C ALA A 176 29.27 -5.95 -0.64
N ALA A 177 29.22 -7.27 -0.51
CA ALA A 177 30.37 -8.10 -0.12
C ALA A 177 30.14 -9.55 -0.51
N CYS A 178 31.24 -10.29 -0.74
CA CYS A 178 31.27 -11.75 -0.76
C CYS A 178 32.11 -12.22 0.42
N ILE A 179 31.56 -13.11 1.27
CA ILE A 179 32.17 -13.48 2.54
C ILE A 179 32.22 -15.01 2.63
N PRO A 180 33.42 -15.60 2.84
CA PRO A 180 33.56 -17.03 3.08
C PRO A 180 33.15 -17.33 4.52
N ILE A 181 32.14 -18.18 4.75
CA ILE A 181 31.64 -18.48 6.10
C ILE A 181 31.55 -19.98 6.36
N SER A 182 31.63 -20.36 7.63
CA SER A 182 31.13 -21.64 8.12
C SER A 182 30.03 -21.38 9.15
N ALA A 183 28.78 -21.62 8.77
CA ALA A 183 27.63 -21.48 9.67
C ALA A 183 27.69 -22.49 10.82
N LEU A 184 28.32 -23.63 10.62
CA LEU A 184 28.49 -24.67 11.64
C LEU A 184 29.51 -24.25 12.69
N ASN A 185 30.68 -23.78 12.27
CA ASN A 185 31.80 -23.44 13.14
C ASN A 185 31.79 -21.99 13.64
N GLY A 186 31.07 -21.08 12.96
CA GLY A 186 31.00 -19.65 13.29
C GLY A 186 32.06 -18.79 12.61
N ASP A 187 32.81 -19.36 11.63
CA ASP A 187 33.89 -18.63 10.95
C ASP A 187 33.33 -17.48 10.11
N ASN A 188 33.91 -16.30 10.27
CA ASN A 188 33.59 -15.03 9.58
C ASN A 188 32.12 -14.57 9.74
N ILE A 189 31.40 -15.05 10.74
CA ILE A 189 30.00 -14.63 10.98
C ILE A 189 29.96 -13.37 11.83
N VAL A 190 30.40 -13.45 13.09
CA VAL A 190 30.45 -12.30 14.02
C VAL A 190 31.87 -11.73 14.09
N LYS A 191 32.87 -12.57 13.97
CA LYS A 191 34.29 -12.20 13.98
C LYS A 191 35.02 -12.86 12.81
N VAL A 192 36.03 -12.18 12.29
CA VAL A 192 36.90 -12.74 11.24
C VAL A 192 37.68 -13.92 11.81
N SER A 193 37.73 -15.02 11.06
CA SER A 193 38.38 -16.27 11.48
C SER A 193 39.83 -16.32 11.04
N SER A 194 40.70 -16.90 11.90
CA SER A 194 42.08 -17.21 11.56
C SER A 194 42.23 -18.34 10.53
N GLN A 195 41.19 -19.17 10.33
CA GLN A 195 41.19 -20.25 9.34
C GLN A 195 41.21 -19.73 7.88
N THR A 196 40.66 -18.53 7.68
CA THR A 196 40.63 -17.85 6.40
C THR A 196 41.61 -16.65 6.37
N SER A 197 42.90 -16.89 6.68
CA SER A 197 43.91 -15.85 6.78
C SER A 197 44.14 -15.07 5.48
N TRP A 198 43.71 -15.61 4.35
CA TRP A 198 43.70 -14.97 3.03
C TRP A 198 42.51 -14.02 2.79
N TYR A 199 41.50 -14.05 3.67
CA TYR A 199 40.35 -13.15 3.59
C TYR A 199 40.61 -11.89 4.42
N TYR A 200 40.60 -10.72 3.77
CA TYR A 200 40.90 -9.43 4.39
C TYR A 200 39.63 -8.55 4.57
N GLY A 201 38.46 -9.10 4.34
CA GLY A 201 37.19 -8.39 4.50
C GLY A 201 36.64 -8.41 5.91
N ASN A 202 35.53 -7.70 6.13
CA ASN A 202 34.81 -7.69 7.39
C ASN A 202 34.02 -8.99 7.62
N SER A 203 33.63 -9.24 8.86
CA SER A 203 32.71 -10.32 9.19
C SER A 203 31.33 -10.10 8.57
N LEU A 204 30.53 -11.15 8.46
CA LEU A 204 29.18 -11.07 7.89
C LEU A 204 28.31 -10.04 8.65
N LEU A 205 28.37 -10.07 9.97
CA LEU A 205 27.58 -9.19 10.81
C LEU A 205 28.00 -7.72 10.63
N GLU A 206 29.28 -7.44 10.53
CA GLU A 206 29.80 -6.09 10.25
C GLU A 206 29.36 -5.59 8.87
N CYS A 207 29.45 -6.41 7.83
CA CYS A 207 28.97 -6.07 6.49
C CYS A 207 27.45 -5.77 6.47
N VAL A 208 26.65 -6.57 7.18
CA VAL A 208 25.20 -6.33 7.31
C VAL A 208 24.94 -4.99 8.00
N LEU A 209 25.65 -4.70 9.10
CA LEU A 209 25.54 -3.44 9.83
C LEU A 209 25.88 -2.22 8.97
N GLU A 210 27.02 -2.25 8.32
CA GLU A 210 27.49 -1.15 7.46
C GLU A 210 26.51 -0.88 6.31
N THR A 211 26.09 -1.94 5.63
CA THR A 211 25.15 -1.84 4.50
C THR A 211 23.80 -1.30 4.95
N CYS A 212 23.26 -1.79 6.06
CA CYS A 212 22.00 -1.31 6.60
C CYS A 212 22.06 0.16 7.05
N ARG A 213 23.11 0.56 7.75
CA ARG A 213 23.32 1.95 8.20
C ARG A 213 23.49 2.91 7.01
N LYS A 214 24.24 2.52 5.98
CA LYS A 214 24.37 3.27 4.73
C LYS A 214 22.99 3.56 4.10
N HIS A 215 22.13 2.55 4.04
CA HIS A 215 20.77 2.72 3.52
C HIS A 215 19.87 3.56 4.42
N ALA A 216 20.01 3.49 5.75
CA ALA A 216 19.26 4.31 6.68
C ALA A 216 19.62 5.80 6.50
N VAL A 217 20.91 6.14 6.49
CA VAL A 217 21.41 7.51 6.28
C VAL A 217 20.99 8.06 4.92
N ALA A 218 21.15 7.26 3.85
CA ALA A 218 20.73 7.65 2.50
C ALA A 218 19.21 7.88 2.41
N SER A 219 18.41 7.09 3.14
CA SER A 219 16.95 7.26 3.19
C SER A 219 16.53 8.53 3.92
N GLU A 220 17.20 8.88 5.02
CA GLU A 220 16.94 10.12 5.75
C GLU A 220 17.35 11.36 4.95
N GLN A 221 18.52 11.34 4.31
CA GLN A 221 18.98 12.43 3.47
C GLN A 221 18.08 12.63 2.24
N ASN A 222 17.74 11.57 1.52
CA ASN A 222 16.83 11.64 0.37
C ASN A 222 15.41 12.07 0.77
N ALA A 223 14.95 11.71 1.98
CA ALA A 223 13.64 12.11 2.49
C ALA A 223 13.54 13.62 2.77
N ILE A 224 14.67 14.26 3.08
CA ILE A 224 14.75 15.71 3.34
C ILE A 224 14.89 16.48 2.01
N ASP A 225 15.67 15.96 1.05
CA ASP A 225 15.99 16.67 -0.19
C ASP A 225 14.86 16.61 -1.24
N ASP A 226 14.12 15.50 -1.36
CA ASP A 226 13.11 15.34 -2.41
C ASP A 226 11.75 15.98 -2.06
N GLY A 227 11.47 16.27 -0.80
CA GLY A 227 10.18 16.79 -0.34
C GLY A 227 8.97 15.90 -0.69
N VAL A 228 9.21 14.63 -1.00
CA VAL A 228 8.18 13.67 -1.42
C VAL A 228 7.63 12.93 -0.20
N LEU A 229 6.39 13.22 0.18
CA LEU A 229 5.68 12.51 1.24
C LEU A 229 4.85 11.36 0.66
N ARG A 230 4.91 10.17 1.29
CA ARG A 230 4.02 9.03 1.03
C ARG A 230 3.64 8.34 2.33
N ILE A 231 2.33 8.29 2.60
CA ILE A 231 1.75 7.55 3.73
C ILE A 231 0.66 6.65 3.15
N ILE A 232 0.70 5.35 3.46
CA ILE A 232 -0.38 4.42 3.11
C ILE A 232 -1.43 4.50 4.20
N LEU A 233 -2.65 4.90 3.84
CA LEU A 233 -3.78 4.93 4.76
C LEU A 233 -4.22 3.50 5.09
N GLN A 234 -4.06 3.12 6.35
CA GLN A 234 -4.42 1.79 6.83
C GLN A 234 -5.88 1.70 7.23
N ASP A 235 -6.36 2.72 7.92
CA ASP A 235 -7.76 2.80 8.34
C ASP A 235 -8.14 4.22 8.80
N VAL A 236 -9.45 4.46 8.95
CA VAL A 236 -10.00 5.70 9.48
C VAL A 236 -10.84 5.40 10.71
N TYR A 237 -10.37 5.83 11.87
CA TYR A 237 -11.05 5.61 13.15
C TYR A 237 -11.86 6.84 13.57
N LYS A 238 -13.12 6.64 13.92
CA LYS A 238 -13.99 7.66 14.50
C LYS A 238 -14.24 7.30 15.97
N PHE A 239 -13.65 8.06 16.89
CA PHE A 239 -13.80 7.81 18.33
C PHE A 239 -15.04 8.50 18.92
N ASP A 240 -15.39 9.68 18.40
CA ASP A 240 -16.60 10.43 18.74
C ASP A 240 -17.00 11.33 17.55
N GLU A 241 -18.03 12.20 17.74
CA GLU A 241 -18.52 13.07 16.67
C GLU A 241 -17.51 14.11 16.20
N ARG A 242 -16.43 14.34 16.96
CA ARG A 242 -15.45 15.41 16.73
C ARG A 242 -14.03 14.92 16.48
N ARG A 243 -13.74 13.62 16.64
CA ARG A 243 -12.38 13.07 16.54
C ARG A 243 -12.32 11.92 15.56
N ARG A 244 -11.82 12.24 14.37
CA ARG A 244 -11.51 11.27 13.34
C ARG A 244 -9.98 11.22 13.16
N TYR A 245 -9.45 10.00 13.19
CA TYR A 245 -8.03 9.72 13.01
C TYR A 245 -7.81 8.94 11.73
N TYR A 246 -6.86 9.40 10.94
CA TYR A 246 -6.41 8.76 9.70
C TYR A 246 -5.12 8.03 10.02
N ALA A 247 -5.21 6.73 10.27
CA ALA A 247 -4.07 5.91 10.65
C ALA A 247 -3.32 5.43 9.42
N GLY A 248 -1.99 5.54 9.43
CA GLY A 248 -1.16 5.13 8.31
C GLY A 248 0.29 4.93 8.67
N LEU A 249 1.04 4.32 7.73
CA LEU A 249 2.48 4.12 7.84
C LEU A 249 3.21 5.07 6.89
N VAL A 250 4.15 5.84 7.42
CA VAL A 250 5.00 6.71 6.60
C VAL A 250 5.99 5.85 5.82
N GLN A 251 5.83 5.81 4.50
CA GLN A 251 6.68 5.06 3.58
C GLN A 251 7.86 5.88 3.06
N LYS A 252 7.65 7.18 2.84
CA LYS A 252 8.67 8.11 2.37
C LYS A 252 8.41 9.52 2.88
N GLY A 253 9.48 10.27 3.14
CA GLY A 253 9.42 11.67 3.54
C GLY A 253 9.10 11.89 5.01
N VAL A 254 8.79 13.13 5.32
CA VAL A 254 8.43 13.59 6.67
C VAL A 254 7.13 14.36 6.58
N VAL A 255 6.17 14.04 7.44
CA VAL A 255 4.94 14.81 7.62
C VAL A 255 5.06 15.68 8.87
N LYS A 256 4.59 16.93 8.79
CA LYS A 256 4.60 17.91 9.88
C LYS A 256 3.19 18.43 10.17
N VAL A 257 2.98 18.85 11.40
CA VAL A 257 1.76 19.60 11.75
C VAL A 257 1.71 20.88 10.92
N GLY A 258 0.55 21.16 10.32
CA GLY A 258 0.33 22.28 9.38
C GLY A 258 0.56 21.95 7.91
N ASP A 259 1.07 20.77 7.57
CA ASP A 259 1.26 20.38 6.17
C ASP A 259 -0.07 20.20 5.44
N LYS A 260 -0.13 20.71 4.20
CA LYS A 260 -1.23 20.42 3.27
C LYS A 260 -0.99 19.06 2.63
N ILE A 261 -1.94 18.15 2.81
CA ILE A 261 -1.89 16.79 2.29
C ILE A 261 -2.97 16.53 1.26
N PHE A 262 -2.69 15.58 0.38
CA PHE A 262 -3.53 15.17 -0.74
C PHE A 262 -3.75 13.65 -0.69
N PHE A 263 -4.98 13.21 -0.86
CA PHE A 263 -5.39 11.81 -0.88
C PHE A 263 -5.59 11.34 -2.32
N SER A 264 -5.01 10.22 -2.68
CA SER A 264 -5.14 9.59 -4.00
C SER A 264 -5.68 8.17 -3.88
N PRO A 265 -6.65 7.75 -4.69
CA PRO A 265 -7.15 8.39 -5.91
C PRO A 265 -8.28 9.42 -5.71
N SER A 266 -8.84 9.60 -4.49
CA SER A 266 -10.05 10.43 -4.27
C SER A 266 -9.88 11.91 -4.61
N GLY A 267 -8.64 12.43 -4.67
CA GLY A 267 -8.36 13.83 -4.99
C GLY A 267 -8.64 14.80 -3.84
N LYS A 268 -8.96 14.31 -2.64
CA LYS A 268 -9.30 15.16 -1.49
C LYS A 268 -8.06 15.76 -0.85
N GLN A 269 -8.24 16.92 -0.23
CA GLN A 269 -7.17 17.67 0.42
C GLN A 269 -7.60 18.09 1.82
N SER A 270 -6.64 18.20 2.72
CA SER A 270 -6.83 18.80 4.05
C SER A 270 -5.48 19.23 4.63
N VAL A 271 -5.49 19.80 5.84
CA VAL A 271 -4.30 20.21 6.56
C VAL A 271 -4.14 19.35 7.81
N VAL A 272 -2.92 18.91 8.09
CA VAL A 272 -2.59 18.13 9.29
C VAL A 272 -2.74 19.01 10.53
N LYS A 273 -3.68 18.66 11.40
CA LYS A 273 -3.95 19.36 12.67
C LYS A 273 -3.06 18.85 13.79
N SER A 274 -2.92 17.53 13.92
CA SER A 274 -2.03 16.89 14.89
C SER A 274 -1.57 15.52 14.38
N ILE A 275 -0.47 15.04 14.94
CA ILE A 275 0.14 13.74 14.65
C ILE A 275 0.26 12.98 15.96
N ASP A 276 -0.33 11.81 16.07
CA ASP A 276 -0.22 10.93 17.22
C ASP A 276 0.58 9.67 16.86
N HIS A 277 1.45 9.24 17.75
CA HIS A 277 2.19 7.98 17.67
C HIS A 277 2.13 7.27 19.02
N CYS A 278 1.34 6.19 19.09
CA CYS A 278 1.16 5.40 20.32
C CYS A 278 0.76 6.23 21.55
N GLY A 279 -0.13 7.21 21.38
CA GLY A 279 -0.62 8.09 22.44
C GLY A 279 0.31 9.26 22.79
N VAL A 280 1.35 9.48 21.98
CA VAL A 280 2.26 10.64 22.11
C VAL A 280 2.07 11.57 20.91
N GLU A 281 1.76 12.83 21.18
CA GLU A 281 1.64 13.86 20.16
C GLU A 281 3.00 14.29 19.64
N LEU A 282 3.20 14.29 18.32
CA LEU A 282 4.43 14.65 17.64
C LEU A 282 4.24 15.90 16.80
N GLN A 283 5.30 16.70 16.65
CA GLN A 283 5.33 17.82 15.70
C GLN A 283 5.62 17.36 14.28
N GLN A 284 6.32 16.23 14.12
CA GLN A 284 6.64 15.62 12.83
C GLN A 284 6.86 14.11 12.96
N ALA A 285 6.67 13.40 11.86
CA ALA A 285 6.93 11.96 11.78
C ALA A 285 7.58 11.59 10.45
N GLY A 286 8.62 10.77 10.51
CA GLY A 286 9.40 10.28 9.36
C GLY A 286 9.10 8.83 8.99
N VAL A 287 9.90 8.32 8.06
CA VAL A 287 9.77 6.98 7.47
C VAL A 287 9.77 5.87 8.53
N GLY A 288 8.91 4.86 8.34
CA GLY A 288 8.77 3.68 9.20
C GLY A 288 7.91 3.89 10.44
N ARG A 289 7.40 5.11 10.68
CA ARG A 289 6.49 5.37 11.82
C ARG A 289 5.04 5.13 11.43
N ALA A 290 4.36 4.33 12.23
CA ALA A 290 2.91 4.20 12.20
C ALA A 290 2.32 5.38 12.98
N ILE A 291 1.49 6.19 12.33
CA ILE A 291 0.94 7.43 12.88
C ILE A 291 -0.57 7.50 12.69
N ALA A 292 -1.21 8.31 13.53
CA ALA A 292 -2.59 8.70 13.38
C ALA A 292 -2.69 10.23 13.20
N LEU A 293 -3.21 10.67 12.07
CA LEU A 293 -3.36 12.08 11.74
C LEU A 293 -4.77 12.57 12.13
N GLN A 294 -4.85 13.72 12.78
CA GLN A 294 -6.08 14.52 12.78
C GLN A 294 -5.96 15.61 11.73
N LEU A 295 -7.06 15.93 11.09
CA LEU A 295 -7.12 16.94 10.03
C LEU A 295 -7.96 18.15 10.48
N THR A 296 -7.69 19.32 9.90
CA THR A 296 -8.48 20.54 10.16
C THR A 296 -9.89 20.41 9.61
N GLU A 297 -10.03 19.77 8.45
CA GLU A 297 -11.30 19.46 7.82
C GLU A 297 -11.41 17.95 7.65
N GLU A 298 -12.51 17.36 8.10
CA GLU A 298 -12.77 15.94 7.92
C GLU A 298 -13.02 15.62 6.45
N VAL A 299 -12.30 14.62 5.93
CA VAL A 299 -12.46 14.11 4.57
C VAL A 299 -12.90 12.66 4.58
N PHE A 300 -13.80 12.29 3.69
CA PHE A 300 -14.24 10.91 3.52
C PHE A 300 -13.32 10.24 2.50
N VAL A 301 -12.46 9.38 2.98
CA VAL A 301 -11.48 8.62 2.20
C VAL A 301 -11.58 7.15 2.50
N GLU A 302 -11.21 6.32 1.54
CA GLU A 302 -11.26 4.86 1.68
C GLU A 302 -9.91 4.31 2.18
N ARG A 303 -9.95 3.18 2.85
CA ARG A 303 -8.77 2.40 3.22
C ARG A 303 -7.93 2.10 1.99
N GLY A 304 -6.61 2.25 2.10
CA GLY A 304 -5.66 2.00 1.04
C GLY A 304 -5.35 3.19 0.14
N GLU A 305 -6.00 4.34 0.37
CA GLU A 305 -5.60 5.57 -0.29
C GLU A 305 -4.17 5.99 0.11
N LEU A 306 -3.49 6.63 -0.83
CA LEU A 306 -2.14 7.12 -0.63
C LEU A 306 -2.16 8.61 -0.30
N ILE A 307 -1.63 8.96 0.88
CA ILE A 307 -1.48 10.36 1.30
C ILE A 307 -0.13 10.89 0.80
N SER A 308 -0.15 12.07 0.20
CA SER A 308 1.02 12.76 -0.35
C SER A 308 1.00 14.25 -0.05
N GLY A 309 2.11 14.93 -0.31
CA GLY A 309 2.11 16.39 -0.43
C GLY A 309 1.41 16.84 -1.71
N VAL A 310 0.81 18.04 -1.69
CA VAL A 310 0.01 18.58 -2.82
C VAL A 310 0.82 18.71 -4.11
N LYS A 311 2.12 19.02 -4.01
CA LYS A 311 2.99 19.26 -5.19
C LYS A 311 3.46 17.98 -5.88
N ASN A 312 3.51 16.86 -5.16
CA ASN A 312 4.11 15.61 -5.58
C ASN A 312 3.10 14.47 -5.47
N ALA A 313 1.94 14.60 -6.13
CA ALA A 313 0.92 13.55 -6.14
C ALA A 313 1.47 12.26 -6.80
N PRO A 314 1.06 11.07 -6.31
CA PRO A 314 1.41 9.79 -6.92
C PRO A 314 0.75 9.63 -8.29
N THR A 315 1.19 8.62 -9.04
CA THR A 315 0.49 8.21 -10.27
C THR A 315 -0.82 7.53 -9.91
N VAL A 316 -1.89 7.87 -10.64
CA VAL A 316 -3.21 7.26 -10.50
C VAL A 316 -3.63 6.76 -11.87
N ASP A 317 -3.87 5.46 -12.00
CA ASP A 317 -4.26 4.87 -13.29
C ASP A 317 -5.14 3.63 -13.06
N THR A 318 -5.83 3.20 -14.12
CA THR A 318 -6.60 1.95 -14.21
C THR A 318 -5.88 0.90 -15.04
N GLU A 319 -4.86 1.28 -15.83
CA GLU A 319 -4.03 0.39 -16.64
C GLU A 319 -2.57 0.50 -16.20
N ILE A 320 -2.03 -0.56 -15.61
CA ILE A 320 -0.72 -0.53 -14.97
C ILE A 320 0.16 -1.61 -15.55
N LYS A 321 1.28 -1.21 -16.14
CA LYS A 321 2.32 -2.15 -16.59
C LYS A 321 3.08 -2.67 -15.38
N VAL A 322 3.17 -3.99 -15.27
CA VAL A 322 3.82 -4.66 -14.15
C VAL A 322 4.80 -5.72 -14.64
N GLU A 323 5.79 -5.96 -13.82
CA GLU A 323 6.57 -7.19 -13.83
C GLU A 323 6.10 -8.03 -12.65
N LEU A 324 5.82 -9.31 -12.88
CA LEU A 324 5.32 -10.19 -11.83
C LEU A 324 5.98 -11.57 -11.86
N VAL A 325 5.91 -12.24 -10.72
CA VAL A 325 6.24 -13.66 -10.61
C VAL A 325 4.99 -14.41 -10.21
N TRP A 326 4.65 -15.45 -10.99
CA TRP A 326 3.51 -16.30 -10.74
C TRP A 326 3.88 -17.44 -9.80
N PHE A 327 3.12 -17.63 -8.73
CA PHE A 327 3.32 -18.67 -7.72
C PHE A 327 2.11 -19.58 -7.55
N GLY A 328 1.00 -19.23 -8.21
CA GLY A 328 -0.21 -20.02 -8.13
C GLY A 328 0.03 -21.46 -8.57
N ASN A 329 -0.53 -22.41 -7.83
CA ASN A 329 -0.56 -23.82 -8.26
C ASN A 329 -1.52 -24.07 -9.42
N VAL A 330 -2.33 -23.05 -9.75
CA VAL A 330 -3.27 -23.06 -10.88
C VAL A 330 -2.66 -22.21 -11.99
N ALA A 331 -2.73 -22.68 -13.23
CA ALA A 331 -2.30 -21.92 -14.39
C ALA A 331 -3.11 -20.63 -14.54
N PHE A 332 -2.50 -19.64 -15.16
CA PHE A 332 -3.16 -18.37 -15.48
C PHE A 332 -4.36 -18.60 -16.42
N ASP A 333 -5.46 -17.91 -16.13
CA ASP A 333 -6.68 -17.90 -16.93
C ASP A 333 -6.97 -16.45 -17.36
N PRO A 334 -6.93 -16.13 -18.67
CA PRO A 334 -7.14 -14.79 -19.19
C PRO A 334 -8.57 -14.26 -19.01
N GLU A 335 -9.57 -15.15 -18.90
CA GLU A 335 -10.97 -14.77 -18.73
C GLU A 335 -11.34 -14.48 -17.27
N LYS A 336 -10.44 -14.80 -16.33
CA LYS A 336 -10.69 -14.69 -14.91
C LYS A 336 -10.52 -13.28 -14.37
N THR A 337 -11.42 -12.87 -13.49
CA THR A 337 -11.25 -11.68 -12.68
C THR A 337 -10.48 -12.03 -11.42
N TYR A 338 -9.40 -11.30 -11.18
CA TYR A 338 -8.52 -11.45 -10.03
C TYR A 338 -8.74 -10.30 -9.04
N LEU A 339 -8.23 -10.46 -7.82
CA LEU A 339 -8.21 -9.44 -6.79
C LEU A 339 -6.79 -8.89 -6.65
N LEU A 340 -6.60 -7.59 -6.90
CA LEU A 340 -5.34 -6.89 -6.71
C LEU A 340 -5.31 -6.25 -5.33
N LYS A 341 -4.29 -6.56 -4.53
CA LYS A 341 -4.02 -5.93 -3.24
C LYS A 341 -2.91 -4.90 -3.39
N VAL A 342 -3.21 -3.66 -3.01
CA VAL A 342 -2.30 -2.51 -3.08
C VAL A 342 -2.27 -1.84 -1.71
N GLY A 343 -1.19 -2.04 -0.96
CA GLY A 343 -1.18 -1.64 0.45
C GLY A 343 -2.31 -2.34 1.21
N THR A 344 -3.29 -1.56 1.65
CA THR A 344 -4.49 -2.07 2.35
C THR A 344 -5.76 -2.03 1.48
N ALA A 345 -5.67 -1.54 0.23
CA ALA A 345 -6.77 -1.56 -0.71
C ALA A 345 -6.89 -2.92 -1.43
N GLU A 346 -8.12 -3.28 -1.78
CA GLU A 346 -8.43 -4.44 -2.61
C GLU A 346 -9.29 -4.01 -3.80
N VAL A 347 -8.85 -4.33 -5.02
CA VAL A 347 -9.53 -3.91 -6.26
C VAL A 347 -9.60 -5.08 -7.22
N GLU A 348 -10.77 -5.31 -7.81
CA GLU A 348 -10.92 -6.30 -8.89
C GLU A 348 -10.19 -5.85 -10.15
N CYS A 349 -9.50 -6.80 -10.78
CA CYS A 349 -8.71 -6.55 -11.97
C CYS A 349 -8.72 -7.72 -12.95
N GLN A 350 -8.34 -7.42 -14.19
CA GLN A 350 -7.98 -8.37 -15.23
C GLN A 350 -6.49 -8.27 -15.50
N LEU A 351 -5.87 -9.39 -15.86
CA LEU A 351 -4.46 -9.46 -16.20
C LEU A 351 -4.31 -9.80 -17.69
N VAL A 352 -3.58 -8.96 -18.41
CA VAL A 352 -3.21 -9.17 -19.81
C VAL A 352 -1.71 -9.44 -19.88
N ILE A 353 -1.33 -10.60 -20.36
CA ILE A 353 0.08 -10.98 -20.47
C ILE A 353 0.68 -10.36 -21.74
N ASP A 354 1.75 -9.58 -21.55
CA ASP A 354 2.49 -8.97 -22.65
C ASP A 354 3.67 -9.89 -23.07
N LYS A 355 4.40 -10.40 -22.07
CA LYS A 355 5.54 -11.30 -22.26
C LYS A 355 5.76 -12.18 -21.04
N HIS A 356 6.15 -13.44 -21.23
CA HIS A 356 6.53 -14.30 -20.11
C HIS A 356 7.78 -15.13 -20.41
N SER A 357 8.51 -15.45 -19.34
CA SER A 357 9.71 -16.26 -19.40
C SER A 357 9.77 -17.20 -18.20
N VAL A 358 10.33 -18.37 -18.41
CA VAL A 358 10.56 -19.39 -17.37
C VAL A 358 12.06 -19.58 -17.18
N VAL A 359 12.52 -19.73 -15.95
CA VAL A 359 13.90 -20.11 -15.63
C VAL A 359 13.96 -21.63 -15.56
N ASP A 360 14.68 -22.22 -16.50
CA ASP A 360 14.87 -23.67 -16.55
C ASP A 360 15.83 -24.20 -15.46
N SER A 361 15.92 -25.53 -15.36
CA SER A 361 16.78 -26.21 -14.40
C SER A 361 18.28 -25.97 -14.63
N ASP A 362 18.66 -25.63 -15.84
CA ASP A 362 20.03 -25.31 -16.25
C ASP A 362 20.41 -23.83 -16.14
N ALA A 363 19.55 -23.02 -15.49
CA ALA A 363 19.66 -21.56 -15.34
C ALA A 363 19.43 -20.75 -16.63
N SER A 364 19.06 -21.38 -17.73
CA SER A 364 18.66 -20.69 -18.97
C SER A 364 17.27 -20.04 -18.80
N THR A 365 17.01 -19.01 -19.60
CA THR A 365 15.72 -18.35 -19.67
C THR A 365 15.15 -18.55 -21.05
N ARG A 366 13.92 -19.07 -21.16
CA ARG A 366 13.19 -19.24 -22.41
C ARG A 366 11.79 -18.67 -22.35
N ASP A 367 11.20 -18.37 -23.49
CA ASP A 367 9.79 -18.06 -23.60
C ASP A 367 8.98 -19.32 -23.27
N GLY A 368 8.01 -19.19 -22.38
CA GLY A 368 7.16 -20.30 -21.96
C GLY A 368 5.86 -20.33 -22.76
N ASP A 369 5.26 -21.51 -22.90
CA ASP A 369 3.97 -21.69 -23.60
C ASP A 369 2.77 -21.34 -22.71
N SER A 370 2.94 -21.40 -21.37
CA SER A 370 1.89 -21.10 -20.40
C SER A 370 2.46 -20.49 -19.12
N VAL A 371 1.71 -19.60 -18.50
CA VAL A 371 2.08 -19.00 -17.20
C VAL A 371 1.73 -19.97 -16.10
N ALA A 372 2.76 -20.50 -15.43
CA ALA A 372 2.67 -21.45 -14.35
C ALA A 372 3.57 -21.02 -13.17
N ASN A 373 3.61 -21.83 -12.13
CA ASN A 373 4.44 -21.58 -10.96
C ASN A 373 5.93 -21.38 -11.34
N GLY A 374 6.51 -20.27 -10.89
CA GLY A 374 7.88 -19.86 -11.19
C GLY A 374 8.05 -19.03 -12.47
N SER A 375 6.98 -18.75 -13.22
CA SER A 375 7.04 -17.86 -14.40
C SER A 375 7.26 -16.42 -14.00
N PHE A 376 8.18 -15.75 -14.71
CA PHE A 376 8.36 -14.29 -14.67
C PHE A 376 7.61 -13.68 -15.84
N VAL A 377 6.76 -12.70 -15.56
CA VAL A 377 5.77 -12.21 -16.53
C VAL A 377 5.81 -10.70 -16.60
N GLU A 378 5.84 -10.15 -17.80
CA GLU A 378 5.50 -8.76 -18.07
C GLU A 378 4.02 -8.72 -18.49
N ALA A 379 3.25 -7.90 -17.79
CA ALA A 379 1.81 -7.85 -17.97
C ALA A 379 1.24 -6.45 -17.76
N THR A 380 0.04 -6.25 -18.26
CA THR A 380 -0.78 -5.07 -17.99
C THR A 380 -1.95 -5.47 -17.09
N ILE A 381 -2.04 -4.87 -15.90
CA ILE A 381 -3.17 -5.01 -15.00
C ILE A 381 -4.20 -3.94 -15.34
N LYS A 382 -5.45 -4.34 -15.57
CA LYS A 382 -6.59 -3.45 -15.79
C LYS A 382 -7.53 -3.53 -14.58
N THR A 383 -7.66 -2.43 -13.84
CA THR A 383 -8.49 -2.36 -12.63
C THR A 383 -9.84 -1.71 -12.92
N LYS A 384 -10.89 -2.13 -12.18
CA LYS A 384 -12.22 -1.50 -12.27
C LYS A 384 -12.28 -0.09 -11.69
N LYS A 385 -11.43 0.20 -10.69
CA LYS A 385 -11.29 1.52 -10.07
C LYS A 385 -9.86 2.01 -10.21
N PRO A 386 -9.61 3.31 -10.33
CA PRO A 386 -8.26 3.84 -10.36
C PRO A 386 -7.53 3.53 -9.04
N ILE A 387 -6.25 3.21 -9.12
CA ILE A 387 -5.38 2.99 -7.97
C ILE A 387 -4.22 3.97 -8.00
N ALA A 388 -3.75 4.35 -6.81
CA ALA A 388 -2.60 5.21 -6.63
C ALA A 388 -1.35 4.38 -6.36
N PHE A 389 -0.25 4.68 -7.05
CA PHE A 389 1.04 4.03 -6.86
C PHE A 389 2.19 4.98 -7.19
N ASP A 390 3.40 4.64 -6.70
CA ASP A 390 4.58 5.45 -6.96
C ASP A 390 5.84 4.58 -7.00
N THR A 391 6.46 4.50 -8.17
CA THR A 391 7.68 3.71 -8.39
C THR A 391 8.90 4.32 -7.70
N ALA A 392 8.97 5.65 -7.58
CA ALA A 392 10.09 6.35 -6.98
C ALA A 392 10.14 6.24 -5.44
N SER A 393 8.98 5.96 -4.81
CA SER A 393 8.87 5.84 -3.35
C SER A 393 8.76 4.39 -2.86
N GLY A 394 8.79 3.39 -3.76
CA GLY A 394 8.62 1.98 -3.42
C GLY A 394 7.16 1.58 -3.13
N VAL A 395 6.18 2.49 -3.34
CA VAL A 395 4.75 2.18 -3.25
C VAL A 395 4.25 1.70 -4.61
N ASN A 396 4.88 0.67 -5.13
CA ASN A 396 4.64 0.11 -6.46
C ASN A 396 4.52 -1.41 -6.43
N LYS A 397 4.42 -2.00 -5.23
CA LYS A 397 4.36 -3.45 -5.03
C LYS A 397 2.93 -3.87 -4.79
N PHE A 398 2.47 -4.87 -5.55
CA PHE A 398 1.11 -5.37 -5.51
C PHE A 398 1.10 -6.89 -5.34
N VAL A 399 0.00 -7.42 -4.84
CA VAL A 399 -0.22 -8.88 -4.78
C VAL A 399 -1.49 -9.20 -5.54
N LEU A 400 -1.39 -10.17 -6.45
CA LEU A 400 -2.52 -10.71 -7.18
C LEU A 400 -3.04 -11.95 -6.47
N CYS A 401 -4.33 -11.97 -6.19
CA CYS A 401 -5.00 -13.05 -5.48
C CYS A 401 -6.18 -13.61 -6.28
N ASP A 402 -6.49 -14.88 -6.02
CA ASP A 402 -7.77 -15.47 -6.35
C ASP A 402 -8.51 -15.72 -5.03
N ARG A 403 -9.52 -14.91 -4.75
CA ARG A 403 -10.24 -14.92 -3.46
C ARG A 403 -9.29 -14.90 -2.27
N TYR A 404 -8.91 -16.07 -1.75
CA TYR A 404 -8.06 -16.22 -0.56
C TYR A 404 -6.64 -16.67 -0.86
N GLN A 405 -6.36 -17.11 -2.10
CA GLN A 405 -5.05 -17.61 -2.47
C GLN A 405 -4.23 -16.54 -3.19
N THR A 406 -3.01 -16.32 -2.71
CA THR A 406 -2.02 -15.47 -3.40
C THR A 406 -1.50 -16.20 -4.64
N LEU A 407 -1.58 -15.56 -5.80
CA LEU A 407 -1.17 -16.11 -7.07
C LEU A 407 0.13 -15.51 -7.59
N ALA A 408 0.32 -14.20 -7.44
CA ALA A 408 1.50 -13.52 -7.95
C ALA A 408 1.88 -12.31 -7.10
N ALA A 409 3.16 -11.99 -7.12
CA ALA A 409 3.69 -10.69 -6.71
C ALA A 409 4.00 -9.85 -7.92
N CYS A 410 3.58 -8.61 -7.90
CA CYS A 410 3.68 -7.68 -9.00
C CYS A 410 4.41 -6.41 -8.57
N VAL A 411 5.23 -5.86 -9.46
CA VAL A 411 5.84 -4.55 -9.29
C VAL A 411 5.50 -3.67 -10.48
N ALA A 412 4.92 -2.50 -10.22
CA ALA A 412 4.61 -1.55 -11.28
C ALA A 412 5.91 -1.01 -11.89
N LYS A 413 5.99 -1.00 -13.22
CA LYS A 413 7.05 -0.32 -13.98
C LYS A 413 6.78 1.18 -14.03
N ALA A 414 7.85 1.96 -14.15
CA ALA A 414 7.72 3.39 -14.32
C ALA A 414 6.86 3.70 -15.56
N HIS A 415 5.76 4.39 -15.35
CA HIS A 415 4.97 4.94 -16.44
C HIS A 415 5.52 6.30 -16.84
N THR A 416 5.63 6.53 -18.16
CA THR A 416 5.73 7.91 -18.67
C THR A 416 4.46 8.59 -18.22
N ARG A 417 4.57 9.58 -17.31
CA ARG A 417 3.44 10.37 -16.80
C ARG A 417 2.55 10.80 -17.98
N LYS A 418 1.39 10.19 -18.15
CA LYS A 418 0.25 10.95 -18.58
C LYS A 418 -0.04 11.85 -17.39
N SER A 419 0.24 13.16 -17.54
CA SER A 419 -0.14 14.16 -16.56
C SER A 419 -1.59 13.87 -16.19
N PHE A 420 -1.82 13.43 -14.96
CA PHE A 420 -3.14 13.48 -14.38
C PHE A 420 -3.40 14.98 -14.28
N GLU A 421 -4.03 15.56 -15.31
CA GLU A 421 -4.67 16.85 -15.13
C GLU A 421 -5.57 16.66 -13.93
N GLN A 422 -5.32 17.45 -12.88
CA GLN A 422 -6.21 17.51 -11.73
C GLN A 422 -7.62 17.43 -12.31
N PRO A 423 -8.46 16.50 -11.89
CA PRO A 423 -9.85 16.61 -12.21
C PRO A 423 -10.21 17.98 -11.65
N LYS A 424 -10.31 18.99 -12.51
CA LYS A 424 -11.12 20.17 -12.22
C LYS A 424 -12.36 19.55 -11.63
N THR A 425 -12.72 19.95 -10.43
CA THR A 425 -13.85 19.46 -9.65
C THR A 425 -15.15 19.59 -10.47
N GLN A 426 -15.18 18.89 -11.56
CA GLN A 426 -16.34 18.43 -12.28
C GLN A 426 -16.33 16.93 -12.02
N MET A 427 -17.19 16.52 -11.08
CA MET A 427 -17.76 15.19 -11.14
C MET A 427 -18.43 15.03 -12.53
N GLN A 428 -17.61 14.75 -13.54
CA GLN A 428 -18.05 14.01 -14.68
C GLN A 428 -18.02 12.54 -14.24
N GLY A 429 -19.02 12.16 -13.43
CA GLY A 429 -19.55 10.83 -13.56
C GLY A 429 -19.74 10.67 -15.07
N THR A 430 -19.21 9.62 -15.68
CA THR A 430 -19.64 9.17 -16.99
C THR A 430 -21.15 9.07 -16.88
N ARG A 431 -21.81 10.16 -17.26
CA ARG A 431 -23.23 10.08 -17.57
C ARG A 431 -23.24 9.21 -18.82
N ASP A 432 -23.60 7.98 -18.66
CA ASP A 432 -24.30 7.35 -19.76
C ASP A 432 -25.35 8.39 -20.19
N PRO A 433 -25.31 8.87 -21.44
CA PRO A 433 -26.31 9.81 -21.88
C PRO A 433 -27.63 9.15 -21.55
N HIS A 434 -28.43 9.78 -20.67
CA HIS A 434 -29.78 9.30 -20.42
C HIS A 434 -30.37 9.06 -21.81
N PRO A 435 -30.87 7.86 -22.10
CA PRO A 435 -31.30 7.51 -23.46
C PRO A 435 -32.35 8.48 -24.01
N GLU A 436 -32.89 9.35 -23.17
CA GLU A 436 -33.92 10.30 -23.55
C GLU A 436 -33.55 11.70 -23.04
N SER A 437 -33.50 12.66 -23.98
CA SER A 437 -33.25 14.08 -23.71
C SER A 437 -34.40 14.69 -22.88
N ARG A 438 -34.12 15.82 -22.21
CA ARG A 438 -35.13 16.58 -21.46
C ARG A 438 -36.37 16.92 -22.30
N ASP A 439 -36.19 17.21 -23.59
CA ASP A 439 -37.28 17.52 -24.50
C ASP A 439 -38.24 16.35 -24.72
N VAL A 440 -37.69 15.12 -24.78
CA VAL A 440 -38.49 13.88 -24.85
C VAL A 440 -39.37 13.72 -23.61
N TRP A 441 -38.81 13.99 -22.42
CA TRP A 441 -39.57 13.97 -21.17
C TRP A 441 -40.65 15.04 -21.12
N GLN A 442 -40.35 16.28 -21.53
CA GLN A 442 -41.31 17.38 -21.56
C GLN A 442 -42.47 17.12 -22.54
N ASN A 443 -42.15 16.59 -23.71
CA ASN A 443 -43.15 16.19 -24.69
C ASN A 443 -44.05 15.06 -24.15
N ARG A 444 -43.48 14.06 -23.49
CA ARG A 444 -44.24 12.99 -22.84
C ARG A 444 -45.12 13.50 -21.72
N ASN A 445 -44.62 14.42 -20.91
CA ASN A 445 -45.32 14.95 -19.74
C ASN A 445 -46.39 16.00 -20.14
N GLY A 446 -46.34 16.50 -21.36
CA GLY A 446 -47.25 17.52 -21.89
C GLY A 446 -47.05 18.93 -21.32
N HIS A 447 -45.93 19.14 -20.62
CA HIS A 447 -45.57 20.43 -20.03
C HIS A 447 -44.06 20.61 -19.92
N LYS A 448 -43.61 21.85 -19.79
CA LYS A 448 -42.20 22.14 -19.51
C LYS A 448 -41.90 21.96 -18.03
N GLY A 449 -40.72 21.37 -17.73
CA GLY A 449 -40.17 21.35 -16.39
C GLY A 449 -39.66 22.73 -15.98
N THR A 450 -39.83 23.08 -14.71
CA THR A 450 -39.34 24.34 -14.13
C THR A 450 -39.08 24.15 -12.63
N VAL A 451 -38.30 25.00 -11.99
CA VAL A 451 -38.05 25.00 -10.56
C VAL A 451 -38.57 26.30 -9.95
N LEU A 452 -39.53 26.18 -9.05
CA LEU A 452 -40.06 27.28 -8.26
C LEU A 452 -39.42 27.23 -6.88
N TRP A 453 -38.53 28.16 -6.59
CA TRP A 453 -37.77 28.22 -5.34
C TRP A 453 -38.42 29.18 -4.36
N PHE A 454 -39.21 28.64 -3.41
CA PHE A 454 -39.88 29.45 -2.40
C PHE A 454 -38.90 29.76 -1.25
N THR A 455 -38.63 31.05 -1.08
CA THR A 455 -37.84 31.62 0.00
C THR A 455 -38.63 32.55 0.88
N GLY A 456 -38.24 32.76 2.12
CA GLY A 456 -38.93 33.64 3.08
C GLY A 456 -38.73 33.19 4.52
N LEU A 457 -39.18 34.00 5.47
CA LEU A 457 -39.00 33.74 6.92
C LEU A 457 -39.68 32.45 7.39
N PRO A 458 -39.22 31.87 8.51
CA PRO A 458 -39.94 30.78 9.20
C PRO A 458 -41.39 31.17 9.48
N GLY A 459 -42.33 30.30 9.23
CA GLY A 459 -43.77 30.59 9.42
C GLY A 459 -44.45 31.38 8.31
N ALA A 460 -43.76 31.86 7.28
CA ALA A 460 -44.34 32.62 6.17
C ALA A 460 -45.29 31.82 5.25
N GLY A 461 -45.56 30.55 5.53
CA GLY A 461 -46.50 29.72 4.78
C GLY A 461 -45.93 29.05 3.52
N LYS A 462 -44.60 29.00 3.35
CA LYS A 462 -43.92 28.37 2.18
C LYS A 462 -44.39 26.94 1.90
N SER A 463 -44.38 26.08 2.90
CA SER A 463 -44.79 24.68 2.79
C SER A 463 -46.28 24.55 2.51
N THR A 464 -47.13 25.43 3.10
CA THR A 464 -48.55 25.46 2.84
C THR A 464 -48.84 25.84 1.39
N LEU A 465 -48.19 26.89 0.90
CA LEU A 465 -48.32 27.34 -0.48
C LEU A 465 -47.80 26.28 -1.47
N ALA A 466 -46.65 25.64 -1.17
CA ALA A 466 -46.06 24.61 -2.02
C ALA A 466 -47.02 23.41 -2.16
N ARG A 467 -47.60 22.93 -1.07
CA ARG A 467 -48.60 21.82 -1.07
C ARG A 467 -49.89 22.20 -1.77
N SER A 468 -50.35 23.44 -1.64
CA SER A 468 -51.52 23.93 -2.36
C SER A 468 -51.31 24.00 -3.88
N LEU A 469 -50.11 24.49 -4.28
CA LEU A 469 -49.72 24.54 -5.69
C LEU A 469 -49.57 23.10 -6.23
N GLU A 470 -48.95 22.18 -5.50
CA GLU A 470 -48.85 20.77 -5.86
C GLU A 470 -50.23 20.18 -6.19
N LYS A 471 -51.21 20.34 -5.28
CA LYS A 471 -52.57 19.86 -5.50
C LYS A 471 -53.18 20.42 -6.81
N THR A 472 -53.00 21.68 -7.06
CA THR A 472 -53.53 22.34 -8.26
C THR A 472 -52.88 21.82 -9.54
N LEU A 473 -51.54 21.72 -9.55
CA LEU A 473 -50.78 21.22 -10.69
C LEU A 473 -51.05 19.74 -10.95
N PHE A 474 -51.17 18.94 -9.88
CA PHE A 474 -51.54 17.53 -9.96
C PHE A 474 -52.95 17.32 -10.55
N ALA A 475 -53.93 18.13 -10.11
CA ALA A 475 -55.28 18.09 -10.68
C ALA A 475 -55.28 18.41 -12.18
N ASN A 476 -54.37 19.28 -12.62
CA ASN A 476 -54.15 19.62 -14.03
C ASN A 476 -53.30 18.59 -14.79
N LYS A 477 -53.04 17.43 -14.19
CA LYS A 477 -52.23 16.31 -14.76
C LYS A 477 -50.77 16.68 -15.04
N ASN A 478 -50.22 17.70 -14.37
CA ASN A 478 -48.80 18.02 -14.43
C ASN A 478 -47.99 17.11 -13.51
N HIS A 479 -46.79 16.75 -13.95
CA HIS A 479 -45.83 16.04 -13.11
C HIS A 479 -45.14 17.06 -12.19
N VAL A 480 -45.50 17.03 -10.92
CA VAL A 480 -45.00 17.96 -9.90
C VAL A 480 -44.38 17.23 -8.75
N VAL A 481 -43.36 17.81 -8.15
CA VAL A 481 -42.74 17.31 -6.90
C VAL A 481 -42.46 18.49 -5.96
N VAL A 482 -42.77 18.33 -4.69
CA VAL A 482 -42.44 19.30 -3.63
C VAL A 482 -41.22 18.80 -2.87
N LEU A 483 -40.21 19.64 -2.75
CA LEU A 483 -39.02 19.43 -1.93
C LEU A 483 -39.06 20.39 -0.75
N ASP A 484 -39.63 19.92 0.38
CA ASP A 484 -39.65 20.70 1.61
C ASP A 484 -38.33 20.48 2.37
N ALA A 485 -37.64 21.56 2.69
CA ALA A 485 -36.31 21.51 3.35
C ALA A 485 -36.38 20.81 4.73
N ASP A 486 -37.55 20.90 5.42
CA ASP A 486 -37.72 20.26 6.72
C ASP A 486 -37.92 18.74 6.56
N ASP A 487 -38.67 18.29 5.57
CA ASP A 487 -38.80 16.87 5.24
C ASP A 487 -37.48 16.27 4.75
N ILE A 488 -36.71 17.00 3.93
CA ILE A 488 -35.41 16.55 3.42
C ILE A 488 -34.39 16.44 4.56
N ARG A 489 -34.48 17.24 5.61
CA ARG A 489 -33.64 17.13 6.80
C ARG A 489 -33.85 15.85 7.61
N LEU A 490 -35.01 15.24 7.52
CA LEU A 490 -35.30 13.96 8.19
C LEU A 490 -34.65 12.76 7.50
N GLY A 491 -34.18 12.92 6.26
CA GLY A 491 -33.55 11.88 5.45
C GLY A 491 -32.24 12.30 4.81
N LEU A 492 -32.29 12.85 3.59
CA LEU A 492 -31.13 13.15 2.75
C LEU A 492 -30.13 14.13 3.41
N CYS A 493 -30.58 14.98 4.30
CA CYS A 493 -29.77 15.98 5.01
C CYS A 493 -29.79 15.79 6.53
N ALA A 494 -30.05 14.58 7.03
CA ALA A 494 -30.08 14.24 8.46
C ALA A 494 -28.70 14.39 9.14
N ASP A 495 -27.65 14.38 8.36
CA ASP A 495 -26.25 14.58 8.78
C ASP A 495 -25.90 16.06 9.01
N LEU A 496 -26.75 17.01 8.59
CA LEU A 496 -26.46 18.45 8.63
C LEU A 496 -27.02 19.12 9.90
N THR A 497 -26.18 19.95 10.54
CA THR A 497 -26.56 20.82 11.65
C THR A 497 -27.30 22.10 11.18
N PHE A 498 -27.53 23.03 12.08
CA PHE A 498 -28.12 24.35 11.77
C PHE A 498 -27.08 25.48 11.65
N SER A 499 -25.76 25.15 11.53
CA SER A 499 -24.73 26.14 11.28
C SER A 499 -24.91 26.82 9.92
N LYS A 500 -24.23 27.94 9.68
CA LYS A 500 -24.27 28.65 8.39
C LYS A 500 -23.81 27.73 7.26
N GLU A 501 -22.70 27.04 7.45
CA GLU A 501 -22.10 26.12 6.49
C GLU A 501 -23.02 24.94 6.18
N ALA A 502 -23.63 24.36 7.21
CA ALA A 502 -24.60 23.27 7.05
C ALA A 502 -25.88 23.72 6.32
N ARG A 503 -26.30 24.96 6.48
CA ARG A 503 -27.43 25.53 5.73
C ARG A 503 -27.08 25.71 4.26
N THR A 504 -25.92 26.24 3.94
CA THR A 504 -25.41 26.37 2.56
C THR A 504 -25.32 24.98 1.89
N GLU A 505 -24.81 23.96 2.59
CA GLU A 505 -24.74 22.59 2.08
C GLU A 505 -26.13 21.98 1.86
N ASN A 506 -27.08 22.23 2.76
CA ASN A 506 -28.47 21.79 2.58
C ASN A 506 -29.08 22.39 1.30
N ILE A 507 -28.87 23.69 1.07
CA ILE A 507 -29.35 24.39 -0.14
C ILE A 507 -28.69 23.81 -1.39
N ARG A 508 -27.38 23.54 -1.33
CA ARG A 508 -26.66 22.92 -2.43
C ARG A 508 -27.22 21.52 -2.77
N ARG A 509 -27.49 20.68 -1.78
CA ARG A 509 -28.09 19.34 -1.98
C ARG A 509 -29.49 19.45 -2.57
N LEU A 510 -30.33 20.34 -2.04
CA LEU A 510 -31.67 20.61 -2.58
C LEU A 510 -31.64 21.06 -4.03
N ALA A 511 -30.73 21.95 -4.40
CA ALA A 511 -30.57 22.43 -5.76
C ALA A 511 -30.19 21.32 -6.74
N HIS A 512 -29.27 20.42 -6.34
CA HIS A 512 -28.92 19.25 -7.16
C HIS A 512 -30.09 18.28 -7.31
N LEU A 513 -30.84 18.03 -6.23
CA LEU A 513 -32.03 17.18 -6.28
C LEU A 513 -33.10 17.77 -7.18
N ALA A 514 -33.36 19.08 -7.06
CA ALA A 514 -34.31 19.81 -7.93
C ALA A 514 -33.89 19.70 -9.40
N ARG A 515 -32.60 19.85 -9.70
CA ARG A 515 -32.07 19.71 -11.07
C ARG A 515 -32.28 18.30 -11.64
N LEU A 516 -32.15 17.24 -10.82
CA LEU A 516 -32.40 15.85 -11.27
C LEU A 516 -33.86 15.66 -11.72
N PHE A 517 -34.83 16.15 -10.95
CA PHE A 517 -36.25 16.09 -11.33
C PHE A 517 -36.56 16.99 -12.55
N LEU A 518 -35.98 18.18 -12.61
CA LEU A 518 -36.11 19.09 -13.74
C LEU A 518 -35.66 18.42 -15.06
N GLN A 519 -34.56 17.64 -15.04
CA GLN A 519 -34.08 16.92 -16.22
C GLN A 519 -35.06 15.83 -16.71
N LYS A 520 -35.97 15.37 -15.85
CA LYS A 520 -37.06 14.46 -16.20
C LYS A 520 -38.37 15.19 -16.52
N GLY A 521 -38.30 16.51 -16.73
CA GLY A 521 -39.44 17.34 -17.12
C GLY A 521 -40.44 17.64 -16.02
N PHE A 522 -40.08 17.43 -14.73
CA PHE A 522 -40.94 17.75 -13.60
C PHE A 522 -40.99 19.24 -13.31
N ILE A 523 -42.16 19.71 -12.82
CA ILE A 523 -42.26 20.99 -12.13
C ILE A 523 -41.84 20.72 -10.67
N VAL A 524 -40.76 21.40 -10.25
CA VAL A 524 -40.21 21.21 -8.90
C VAL A 524 -40.50 22.42 -8.04
N VAL A 525 -41.15 22.23 -6.91
CA VAL A 525 -41.43 23.31 -5.95
C VAL A 525 -40.54 23.08 -4.73
N VAL A 526 -39.57 23.97 -4.51
CA VAL A 526 -38.67 23.90 -3.35
C VAL A 526 -39.18 24.86 -2.27
N ALA A 527 -39.44 24.39 -1.08
CA ALA A 527 -39.80 25.21 0.08
C ALA A 527 -38.59 25.25 1.04
N CYS A 528 -37.84 26.34 1.09
CA CYS A 528 -36.66 26.49 1.91
C CYS A 528 -36.50 27.92 2.45
N ILE A 529 -36.00 28.07 3.68
CA ILE A 529 -35.78 29.40 4.27
C ILE A 529 -34.77 30.23 3.49
N SER A 530 -33.72 29.64 2.97
CA SER A 530 -32.63 30.23 2.16
C SER A 530 -32.44 31.77 2.33
N PRO A 531 -32.03 32.26 3.51
CA PRO A 531 -32.07 33.70 3.83
C PRO A 531 -30.95 34.50 3.14
N TYR A 532 -29.87 33.86 2.79
CA TYR A 532 -28.71 34.49 2.22
C TYR A 532 -28.77 34.50 0.67
N GLU A 533 -28.48 35.65 0.07
CA GLU A 533 -28.44 35.82 -1.38
C GLU A 533 -27.40 34.88 -2.04
N GLU A 534 -26.25 34.74 -1.39
CA GLU A 534 -25.16 33.86 -1.84
C GLU A 534 -25.63 32.41 -2.02
N ASP A 535 -26.42 31.87 -1.07
CA ASP A 535 -26.96 30.53 -1.13
C ASP A 535 -27.97 30.33 -2.26
N ARG A 536 -28.83 31.36 -2.51
CA ARG A 536 -29.78 31.35 -3.62
C ARG A 536 -29.08 31.46 -4.96
N ALA A 537 -27.97 32.23 -5.03
CA ALA A 537 -27.12 32.30 -6.22
C ALA A 537 -26.49 30.96 -6.55
N ILE A 538 -26.03 30.18 -5.54
CA ILE A 538 -25.54 28.81 -5.72
C ILE A 538 -26.63 27.91 -6.28
N ALA A 539 -27.86 27.99 -5.76
CA ALA A 539 -28.99 27.20 -6.25
C ALA A 539 -29.30 27.54 -7.71
N LYS A 540 -29.35 28.86 -8.05
CA LYS A 540 -29.53 29.33 -9.42
C LYS A 540 -28.43 28.85 -10.37
N GLN A 541 -27.19 28.89 -9.97
CA GLN A 541 -26.05 28.38 -10.76
C GLN A 541 -26.16 26.88 -11.05
N ILE A 542 -26.62 26.08 -10.07
CA ILE A 542 -26.79 24.65 -10.23
C ILE A 542 -27.95 24.30 -11.15
N ILE A 543 -29.09 24.98 -11.01
CA ILE A 543 -30.35 24.70 -11.73
C ILE A 543 -30.33 25.27 -13.13
N GLY A 544 -29.81 26.50 -13.31
CA GLY A 544 -29.75 27.22 -14.58
C GLY A 544 -30.96 28.11 -14.84
N ASP A 545 -31.29 28.30 -16.13
CA ASP A 545 -32.29 29.27 -16.59
C ASP A 545 -33.73 28.96 -16.16
N ASP A 546 -34.02 27.73 -15.76
CA ASP A 546 -35.34 27.32 -15.30
C ASP A 546 -35.56 27.55 -13.79
N PHE A 547 -34.65 28.24 -13.12
CA PHE A 547 -34.76 28.64 -11.72
C PHE A 547 -35.59 29.93 -11.59
N HIS A 548 -36.73 29.83 -10.89
CA HIS A 548 -37.59 30.96 -10.56
C HIS A 548 -37.69 31.14 -9.05
N GLU A 549 -37.14 32.24 -8.55
CA GLU A 549 -37.22 32.59 -7.14
C GLU A 549 -38.56 33.25 -6.81
N VAL A 550 -39.22 32.75 -5.77
CA VAL A 550 -40.49 33.26 -5.29
C VAL A 550 -40.37 33.62 -3.79
N PHE A 551 -40.40 34.89 -3.49
CA PHE A 551 -40.40 35.37 -2.11
C PHE A 551 -41.79 35.24 -1.49
N VAL A 552 -41.90 34.43 -0.44
CA VAL A 552 -43.16 34.24 0.30
C VAL A 552 -43.15 35.11 1.54
N PHE A 553 -44.05 36.08 1.56
CA PHE A 553 -44.23 37.00 2.69
C PHE A 553 -45.62 36.82 3.30
N CYS A 554 -45.68 36.72 4.62
CA CYS A 554 -46.90 36.79 5.41
C CYS A 554 -46.80 38.04 6.29
N PRO A 555 -47.71 39.03 6.14
CA PRO A 555 -47.68 40.29 6.89
C PRO A 555 -47.90 40.05 8.39
#